data_d3013812b2f696e205cb8785c6e1623b
#
_entry.id   d3013812b2f696e205cb8785c6e1623b
#
_cell.length_a   1.000
_cell.length_b   1.000
_cell.length_c   1.000
_cell.angle_alpha   90.00
_cell.angle_beta   90.00
_cell.angle_gamma   90.00
#
_symmetry.space_group_name_H-M   'P 1'
#
loop_
_entity.id
_entity.type
_entity.pdbx_description
1 polymer ?
#
loop_
_entity_poly.entity_id
_entity_poly.type
_entity_poly.pdbx_seq_one_letter_code
_entity_poly.pdbx_strand_id
1 'polypeptide(L)'
;MILSDKSIREALGQGRIIIDPLDDSCIQPSSIDVKVSNLFRVFRNHTSAGIDVKKDLTDLTELVEVPQDGVFMLHPGEFVLGSTLERVAIADDLVARVEGKSSLGRLGLLIHSTAGFIDAGFDGHITLELSNVANLPITLYPNMKIGQVSFMTMTSPAENPYGKGARGSKYQGQRGPTPSRYFENFLK
;
A
#
# COMPACT_ATOMS: atom_id res chain seq x y z
N MET A 1 -5.68 13.15 -16.06
CA MET A 1 -4.38 13.00 -16.79
C MET A 1 -3.35 12.50 -15.79
N ILE A 2 -2.43 11.63 -16.22
CA ILE A 2 -1.32 11.18 -15.39
C ILE A 2 -0.30 12.31 -15.25
N LEU A 3 0.23 12.53 -14.03
CA LEU A 3 1.25 13.53 -13.79
C LEU A 3 2.62 13.02 -14.28
N SER A 4 3.35 13.90 -14.98
CA SER A 4 4.78 13.68 -15.30
C SER A 4 5.64 13.95 -14.07
N ASP A 5 6.93 13.58 -14.13
CA ASP A 5 7.92 13.90 -13.10
C ASP A 5 7.99 15.40 -12.76
N LYS A 6 7.88 16.27 -13.76
CA LYS A 6 7.79 17.73 -13.57
C LYS A 6 6.55 18.09 -12.74
N SER A 7 5.38 17.61 -13.14
CA SER A 7 4.12 17.91 -12.45
C SER A 7 4.05 17.26 -11.04
N ILE A 8 4.70 16.11 -10.86
CA ILE A 8 4.88 15.48 -9.54
C ILE A 8 5.71 16.38 -8.63
N ARG A 9 6.85 16.93 -9.10
CA ARG A 9 7.68 17.85 -8.32
C ARG A 9 6.95 19.14 -7.97
N GLU A 10 6.15 19.68 -8.89
CA GLU A 10 5.31 20.84 -8.64
C GLU A 10 4.25 20.53 -7.56
N ALA A 11 3.58 19.40 -7.64
CA ALA A 11 2.59 18.97 -6.66
C ALA A 11 3.17 18.68 -5.27
N LEU A 12 4.40 18.12 -5.21
CA LEU A 12 5.16 17.95 -3.96
C LEU A 12 5.48 19.31 -3.34
N GLY A 13 6.00 20.27 -4.15
CA GLY A 13 6.32 21.62 -3.68
C GLY A 13 5.10 22.41 -3.20
N GLN A 14 3.92 22.11 -3.73
CA GLN A 14 2.64 22.70 -3.32
C GLN A 14 1.99 21.99 -2.13
N GLY A 15 2.54 20.88 -1.66
CA GLY A 15 1.95 20.04 -0.62
C GLY A 15 0.69 19.28 -1.06
N ARG A 16 0.41 19.19 -2.37
CA ARG A 16 -0.72 18.39 -2.91
C ARG A 16 -0.41 16.89 -2.94
N ILE A 17 0.86 16.55 -2.96
CA ILE A 17 1.39 15.21 -2.74
C ILE A 17 2.40 15.30 -1.60
N ILE A 18 2.32 14.37 -0.66
CA ILE A 18 3.31 14.19 0.40
C ILE A 18 3.79 12.76 0.35
N ILE A 19 5.11 12.60 0.27
CA ILE A 19 5.81 11.32 0.39
C ILE A 19 6.87 11.51 1.48
N ASP A 20 6.78 10.77 2.56
CA ASP A 20 7.66 10.95 3.70
C ASP A 20 8.12 9.59 4.26
N PRO A 21 9.45 9.31 4.22
CA PRO A 21 10.54 10.12 3.67
C PRO A 21 10.54 10.14 2.13
N LEU A 22 10.87 11.29 1.54
CA LEU A 22 11.06 11.41 0.10
C LEU A 22 12.54 11.21 -0.26
N ASP A 23 12.78 10.35 -1.23
CA ASP A 23 14.08 10.18 -1.89
C ASP A 23 13.91 10.63 -3.34
N ASP A 24 14.58 11.73 -3.71
CA ASP A 24 14.50 12.32 -5.06
C ASP A 24 14.84 11.32 -6.18
N SER A 25 15.72 10.34 -5.90
CA SER A 25 16.05 9.25 -6.84
C SER A 25 14.90 8.29 -7.10
N CYS A 26 13.83 8.37 -6.32
CA CYS A 26 12.61 7.58 -6.51
C CYS A 26 11.62 8.22 -7.49
N ILE A 27 11.79 9.50 -7.87
CA ILE A 27 10.90 10.15 -8.84
C ILE A 27 11.22 9.63 -10.24
N GLN A 28 10.21 8.99 -10.84
CA GLN A 28 10.25 8.38 -12.18
C GLN A 28 9.45 9.24 -13.16
N PRO A 29 9.53 9.03 -14.49
CA PRO A 29 8.85 9.88 -15.48
C PRO A 29 7.34 10.08 -15.27
N SER A 30 6.64 9.17 -14.58
CA SER A 30 5.19 9.25 -14.34
C SER A 30 4.74 8.65 -13.02
N SER A 31 5.66 8.45 -12.08
CA SER A 31 5.38 7.84 -10.78
C SER A 31 6.48 8.16 -9.76
N ILE A 32 6.27 7.77 -8.51
CA ILE A 32 7.29 7.73 -7.47
C ILE A 32 7.46 6.28 -7.03
N ASP A 33 8.70 5.77 -7.03
CA ASP A 33 9.03 4.47 -6.45
C ASP A 33 8.79 4.51 -4.93
N VAL A 34 8.18 3.47 -4.38
CA VAL A 34 8.00 3.30 -2.95
C VAL A 34 8.73 2.05 -2.46
N LYS A 35 9.15 2.11 -1.19
CA LYS A 35 9.92 1.05 -0.54
C LYS A 35 9.02 0.25 0.39
N VAL A 36 9.33 -1.03 0.59
CA VAL A 36 8.66 -1.84 1.61
C VAL A 36 9.25 -1.54 2.99
N SER A 37 8.38 -1.43 4.00
CA SER A 37 8.81 -1.32 5.39
C SER A 37 9.38 -2.66 5.91
N ASN A 38 9.85 -2.67 7.15
CA ASN A 38 10.29 -3.89 7.83
C ASN A 38 9.16 -4.64 8.56
N LEU A 39 7.93 -4.19 8.44
CA LEU A 39 6.77 -4.77 9.11
C LEU A 39 5.93 -5.59 8.13
N PHE A 40 5.63 -6.83 8.52
CA PHE A 40 4.80 -7.75 7.76
C PHE A 40 3.72 -8.36 8.65
N ARG A 41 2.52 -8.63 8.10
CA ARG A 41 1.50 -9.43 8.77
C ARG A 41 1.37 -10.78 8.07
N VAL A 42 1.62 -11.83 8.82
CA VAL A 42 1.53 -13.23 8.37
C VAL A 42 0.21 -13.81 8.84
N PHE A 43 -0.46 -14.57 7.96
CA PHE A 43 -1.74 -15.20 8.29
C PHE A 43 -1.55 -16.43 9.16
N ARG A 44 -2.36 -16.55 10.22
CA ARG A 44 -2.41 -17.71 11.12
C ARG A 44 -3.38 -18.76 10.56
N ASN A 45 -3.00 -19.42 9.48
CA ASN A 45 -3.87 -20.35 8.74
C ASN A 45 -4.35 -21.57 9.53
N HIS A 46 -3.74 -21.84 10.70
CA HIS A 46 -4.07 -22.99 11.55
C HIS A 46 -5.07 -22.66 12.68
N THR A 47 -5.44 -21.39 12.85
CA THR A 47 -6.31 -20.95 13.95
C THR A 47 -7.77 -20.86 13.58
N SER A 48 -8.12 -20.94 12.29
CA SER A 48 -9.48 -20.82 11.81
C SER A 48 -9.75 -21.76 10.64
N ALA A 49 -10.94 -22.34 10.60
CA ALA A 49 -11.41 -23.19 9.49
C ALA A 49 -11.80 -22.39 8.25
N GLY A 50 -11.93 -21.08 8.35
CA GLY A 50 -12.28 -20.20 7.23
C GLY A 50 -12.33 -18.74 7.63
N ILE A 51 -12.38 -17.87 6.61
CA ILE A 51 -12.48 -16.42 6.78
C ILE A 51 -13.95 -16.00 6.69
N ASP A 52 -14.53 -15.58 7.82
CA ASP A 52 -15.86 -14.96 7.85
C ASP A 52 -15.71 -13.44 7.83
N VAL A 53 -15.98 -12.81 6.69
CA VAL A 53 -15.81 -11.36 6.47
C VAL A 53 -16.72 -10.49 7.35
N LYS A 54 -17.72 -11.08 8.03
CA LYS A 54 -18.60 -10.36 8.97
C LYS A 54 -18.04 -10.28 10.38
N LYS A 55 -16.97 -11.02 10.66
CA LYS A 55 -16.33 -11.04 11.98
C LYS A 55 -15.08 -10.17 11.99
N ASP A 56 -14.73 -9.68 13.18
CA ASP A 56 -13.41 -9.07 13.40
C ASP A 56 -12.34 -10.14 13.14
N LEU A 57 -11.41 -9.82 12.24
CA LEU A 57 -10.34 -10.69 11.79
C LEU A 57 -8.95 -10.21 12.23
N THR A 58 -8.91 -9.31 13.24
CA THR A 58 -7.64 -8.75 13.73
C THR A 58 -6.67 -9.84 14.17
N ASP A 59 -7.17 -10.90 14.81
CA ASP A 59 -6.38 -12.04 15.29
C ASP A 59 -6.01 -13.05 14.20
N LEU A 60 -6.54 -12.90 12.98
CA LEU A 60 -6.20 -13.77 11.86
C LEU A 60 -4.76 -13.59 11.39
N THR A 61 -4.14 -12.46 11.71
CA THR A 61 -2.78 -12.12 11.30
C THR A 61 -1.89 -11.80 12.49
N GLU A 62 -0.61 -12.12 12.36
CA GLU A 62 0.43 -11.79 13.32
C GLU A 62 1.40 -10.78 12.72
N LEU A 63 1.78 -9.75 13.50
CA LEU A 63 2.78 -8.77 13.08
C LEU A 63 4.17 -9.35 13.29
N VAL A 64 4.97 -9.36 12.23
CA VAL A 64 6.37 -9.76 12.23
C VAL A 64 7.21 -8.55 11.88
N GLU A 65 8.18 -8.22 12.73
CA GLU A 65 9.17 -7.18 12.47
C GLU A 65 10.50 -7.83 12.05
N VAL A 66 10.98 -7.43 10.88
CA VAL A 66 12.27 -7.90 10.33
C VAL A 66 13.35 -6.89 10.72
N PRO A 67 14.48 -7.33 11.30
CA PRO A 67 15.63 -6.45 11.53
C PRO A 67 16.10 -5.76 10.24
N GLN A 68 16.73 -4.58 10.35
CA GLN A 68 17.16 -3.81 9.18
C GLN A 68 18.17 -4.53 8.29
N ASP A 69 18.96 -5.40 8.85
CA ASP A 69 19.93 -6.29 8.17
C ASP A 69 19.37 -7.69 7.90
N GLY A 70 18.11 -7.92 8.25
CA GLY A 70 17.39 -9.16 8.06
C GLY A 70 16.68 -9.25 6.70
N VAL A 71 16.00 -10.38 6.51
CA VAL A 71 15.19 -10.64 5.30
C VAL A 71 13.84 -11.23 5.68
N PHE A 72 12.83 -10.95 4.87
CA PHE A 72 11.56 -11.66 4.89
C PHE A 72 11.53 -12.64 3.71
N MET A 73 11.27 -13.92 3.99
CA MET A 73 11.18 -14.95 2.97
C MET A 73 9.72 -15.21 2.64
N LEU A 74 9.28 -14.82 1.44
CA LEU A 74 7.93 -15.06 0.95
C LEU A 74 7.91 -16.36 0.15
N HIS A 75 7.32 -17.42 0.72
CA HIS A 75 7.27 -18.74 0.08
C HIS A 75 6.23 -18.81 -1.04
N PRO A 76 6.37 -19.77 -1.98
CA PRO A 76 5.38 -20.01 -3.03
C PRO A 76 3.98 -20.20 -2.48
N GLY A 77 3.01 -19.46 -3.05
CA GLY A 77 1.60 -19.53 -2.64
C GLY A 77 1.27 -18.79 -1.34
N GLU A 78 2.25 -18.17 -0.67
CA GLU A 78 1.98 -17.33 0.49
C GLU A 78 1.38 -15.98 0.10
N PHE A 79 0.50 -15.50 0.98
CA PHE A 79 -0.08 -14.17 0.97
C PHE A 79 0.18 -13.50 2.31
N VAL A 80 0.79 -12.31 2.30
CA VAL A 80 1.09 -11.54 3.50
C VAL A 80 0.78 -10.07 3.27
N LEU A 81 0.51 -9.32 4.35
CA LEU A 81 0.39 -7.88 4.25
C LEU A 81 1.73 -7.22 4.61
N GLY A 82 2.23 -6.40 3.70
CA GLY A 82 3.30 -5.45 3.96
C GLY A 82 2.77 -4.03 3.99
N SER A 83 3.64 -3.05 4.10
CA SER A 83 3.29 -1.64 3.90
C SER A 83 4.41 -0.89 3.22
N THR A 84 4.08 0.24 2.64
CA THR A 84 5.10 1.19 2.22
C THR A 84 5.89 1.68 3.44
N LEU A 85 7.19 1.94 3.24
CA LEU A 85 8.01 2.67 4.19
C LEU A 85 7.53 4.11 4.30
N GLU A 86 7.16 4.68 3.17
CA GLU A 86 6.74 6.07 3.04
C GLU A 86 5.28 6.23 3.49
N ARG A 87 5.02 7.30 4.23
CA ARG A 87 3.69 7.88 4.33
C ARG A 87 3.36 8.57 3.01
N VAL A 88 2.18 8.30 2.49
CA VAL A 88 1.64 8.89 1.27
C VAL A 88 0.40 9.70 1.63
N ALA A 89 0.38 10.98 1.25
CA ALA A 89 -0.84 11.77 1.33
C ALA A 89 -1.09 12.51 0.01
N ILE A 90 -2.35 12.61 -0.39
CA ILE A 90 -2.77 13.26 -1.62
C ILE A 90 -3.92 14.22 -1.38
N ALA A 91 -3.92 15.33 -2.12
CA ALA A 91 -4.98 16.33 -2.08
C ALA A 91 -6.32 15.77 -2.62
N ASP A 92 -7.39 16.51 -2.43
CA ASP A 92 -8.76 16.12 -2.80
C ASP A 92 -9.07 16.24 -4.30
N ASP A 93 -8.15 16.79 -5.07
CA ASP A 93 -8.22 16.91 -6.54
C ASP A 93 -7.32 15.92 -7.29
N LEU A 94 -6.67 15.02 -6.55
CA LEU A 94 -5.83 13.97 -7.08
C LEU A 94 -6.34 12.59 -6.66
N VAL A 95 -6.15 11.62 -7.53
CA VAL A 95 -6.24 10.18 -7.20
C VAL A 95 -4.88 9.56 -7.52
N ALA A 96 -4.47 8.58 -6.72
CA ALA A 96 -3.24 7.86 -6.98
C ALA A 96 -3.51 6.39 -7.27
N ARG A 97 -2.52 5.71 -7.85
CA ARG A 97 -2.57 4.28 -8.11
C ARG A 97 -1.23 3.63 -7.77
N VAL A 98 -1.29 2.60 -6.91
CA VAL A 98 -0.13 1.77 -6.61
C VAL A 98 0.00 0.65 -7.65
N GLU A 99 1.21 0.42 -8.12
CA GLU A 99 1.55 -0.64 -9.06
C GLU A 99 2.86 -1.31 -8.65
N GLY A 100 3.00 -2.59 -9.00
CA GLY A 100 4.23 -3.33 -8.81
C GLY A 100 5.35 -2.85 -9.75
N LYS A 101 6.58 -3.16 -9.40
CA LYS A 101 7.72 -2.99 -10.31
C LYS A 101 7.79 -4.17 -11.26
N SER A 102 7.85 -3.89 -12.57
CA SER A 102 7.86 -4.92 -13.61
C SER A 102 9.00 -5.93 -13.46
N SER A 103 10.14 -5.51 -12.91
CA SER A 103 11.28 -6.40 -12.64
C SER A 103 10.98 -7.43 -11.55
N LEU A 104 10.20 -7.06 -10.53
CA LEU A 104 9.76 -7.98 -9.46
C LEU A 104 8.57 -8.83 -9.92
N GLY A 105 7.65 -8.25 -10.70
CA GLY A 105 6.54 -8.99 -11.29
C GLY A 105 7.01 -10.13 -12.20
N ARG A 106 8.13 -9.95 -12.91
CA ARG A 106 8.76 -11.02 -13.72
C ARG A 106 9.36 -12.15 -12.89
N LEU A 107 9.56 -11.95 -11.61
CA LEU A 107 9.98 -12.97 -10.65
C LEU A 107 8.79 -13.63 -9.93
N GLY A 108 7.55 -13.19 -10.22
CA GLY A 108 6.34 -13.72 -9.62
C GLY A 108 5.91 -13.01 -8.35
N LEU A 109 6.46 -11.82 -8.03
CA LEU A 109 5.99 -11.02 -6.92
C LEU A 109 4.83 -10.13 -7.34
N LEU A 110 3.67 -10.31 -6.69
CA LEU A 110 2.56 -9.38 -6.74
C LEU A 110 2.60 -8.51 -5.47
N ILE A 111 2.23 -7.24 -5.57
CA ILE A 111 2.21 -6.32 -4.42
C ILE A 111 0.82 -5.80 -4.09
N HIS A 112 -0.13 -5.98 -4.99
CA HIS A 112 -1.57 -5.83 -4.78
C HIS A 112 -2.30 -6.73 -5.78
N SER A 113 -3.52 -7.15 -5.43
CA SER A 113 -4.30 -8.04 -6.29
C SER A 113 -5.45 -7.31 -6.98
N THR A 114 -6.16 -6.43 -6.27
CA THR A 114 -7.41 -5.84 -6.77
C THR A 114 -7.56 -4.35 -6.51
N ALA A 115 -7.02 -3.81 -5.42
CA ALA A 115 -7.30 -2.47 -4.93
C ALA A 115 -6.10 -1.53 -5.14
N GLY A 116 -5.79 -1.23 -6.40
CA GLY A 116 -4.67 -0.33 -6.74
C GLY A 116 -4.98 1.16 -6.59
N PHE A 117 -6.25 1.57 -6.55
CA PHE A 117 -6.62 2.98 -6.39
C PHE A 117 -6.46 3.46 -4.95
N ILE A 118 -5.92 4.67 -4.80
CA ILE A 118 -5.78 5.43 -3.56
C ILE A 118 -6.63 6.68 -3.73
N ASP A 119 -7.70 6.75 -2.95
CA ASP A 119 -8.72 7.80 -3.09
C ASP A 119 -8.19 9.19 -2.72
N ALA A 120 -8.76 10.21 -3.34
CA ALA A 120 -8.51 11.62 -3.08
C ALA A 120 -8.70 11.94 -1.58
N GLY A 121 -7.71 12.60 -0.96
CA GLY A 121 -7.70 12.91 0.47
C GLY A 121 -7.09 11.83 1.36
N PHE A 122 -6.64 10.68 0.82
CA PHE A 122 -5.94 9.66 1.59
C PHE A 122 -4.67 10.22 2.23
N ASP A 123 -4.40 9.75 3.45
CA ASP A 123 -3.19 10.02 4.21
C ASP A 123 -2.84 8.80 5.07
N GLY A 124 -1.67 8.21 4.87
CA GLY A 124 -1.23 7.02 5.62
C GLY A 124 -0.15 6.23 4.88
N HIS A 125 0.26 5.11 5.47
CA HIS A 125 1.09 4.11 4.78
C HIS A 125 0.18 3.23 3.93
N ILE A 126 0.60 2.89 2.71
CA ILE A 126 -0.17 2.01 1.84
C ILE A 126 0.07 0.56 2.29
N THR A 127 -0.99 -0.16 2.64
CA THR A 127 -0.89 -1.61 2.86
C THR A 127 -0.70 -2.30 1.52
N LEU A 128 0.28 -3.20 1.46
CA LEU A 128 0.63 -4.00 0.28
C LEU A 128 0.17 -5.44 0.48
N GLU A 129 -0.49 -6.00 -0.52
CA GLU A 129 -0.99 -7.37 -0.56
C GLU A 129 0.04 -8.25 -1.28
N LEU A 130 1.11 -8.63 -0.56
CA LEU A 130 2.25 -9.34 -1.14
C LEU A 130 1.92 -10.80 -1.36
N SER A 131 2.16 -11.29 -2.58
CA SER A 131 1.90 -12.68 -2.96
C SER A 131 2.99 -13.20 -3.87
N ASN A 132 3.44 -14.43 -3.63
CA ASN A 132 4.42 -15.12 -4.46
C ASN A 132 3.72 -16.18 -5.31
N VAL A 133 3.60 -15.92 -6.62
CA VAL A 133 3.03 -16.86 -7.59
C VAL A 133 4.09 -17.68 -8.36
N ALA A 134 5.37 -17.52 -8.00
CA ALA A 134 6.46 -18.33 -8.51
C ALA A 134 6.61 -19.65 -7.74
N ASN A 135 7.52 -20.51 -8.21
CA ASN A 135 7.80 -21.82 -7.58
C ASN A 135 8.97 -21.79 -6.59
N LEU A 136 9.66 -20.67 -6.44
CA LEU A 136 10.78 -20.48 -5.52
C LEU A 136 10.46 -19.37 -4.52
N PRO A 137 10.97 -19.45 -3.28
CA PRO A 137 10.84 -18.37 -2.32
C PRO A 137 11.48 -17.07 -2.85
N ILE A 138 10.80 -15.94 -2.59
CA ILE A 138 11.29 -14.60 -2.93
C ILE A 138 11.79 -13.95 -1.64
N THR A 139 13.02 -13.45 -1.66
CA THR A 139 13.61 -12.71 -0.55
C THR A 139 13.25 -11.24 -0.64
N LEU A 140 12.64 -10.71 0.40
CA LEU A 140 12.30 -9.29 0.54
C LEU A 140 13.20 -8.67 1.60
N TYR A 141 13.83 -7.56 1.27
CA TYR A 141 14.70 -6.79 2.16
C TYR A 141 13.97 -5.53 2.63
N PRO A 142 14.04 -5.17 3.92
CA PRO A 142 13.56 -3.86 4.37
C PRO A 142 14.16 -2.72 3.52
N ASN A 143 13.34 -1.72 3.23
CA ASN A 143 13.72 -0.54 2.44
C ASN A 143 14.02 -0.78 0.94
N MET A 144 13.85 -2.02 0.42
CA MET A 144 13.94 -2.23 -1.02
C MET A 144 12.79 -1.55 -1.76
N LYS A 145 13.03 -1.05 -2.97
CA LYS A 145 11.99 -0.54 -3.86
C LYS A 145 11.06 -1.70 -4.25
N ILE A 146 9.79 -1.62 -3.84
CA ILE A 146 8.81 -2.71 -4.00
C ILE A 146 7.76 -2.41 -5.05
N GLY A 147 7.39 -1.15 -5.18
CA GLY A 147 6.33 -0.69 -6.07
C GLY A 147 6.55 0.74 -6.53
N GLN A 148 5.54 1.30 -7.13
CA GLN A 148 5.49 2.68 -7.59
C GLN A 148 4.08 3.23 -7.43
N VAL A 149 3.97 4.53 -7.21
CA VAL A 149 2.69 5.25 -7.11
C VAL A 149 2.63 6.29 -8.22
N SER A 150 1.62 6.20 -9.08
CA SER A 150 1.29 7.20 -10.09
C SER A 150 0.13 8.06 -9.63
N PHE A 151 0.08 9.31 -10.11
CA PHE A 151 -0.90 10.31 -9.71
C PHE A 151 -1.66 10.82 -10.92
N MET A 152 -2.96 11.03 -10.75
CA MET A 152 -3.85 11.52 -11.80
C MET A 152 -4.70 12.67 -11.27
N THR A 153 -4.87 13.69 -12.10
CA THR A 153 -5.82 14.76 -11.79
C THR A 153 -7.25 14.28 -11.99
N MET A 154 -8.13 14.66 -11.08
CA MET A 154 -9.56 14.46 -11.19
C MET A 154 -10.19 15.61 -12.00
N THR A 155 -11.39 15.43 -12.52
CA THR A 155 -12.14 16.45 -13.28
C THR A 155 -12.58 17.62 -12.40
N SER A 156 -12.75 17.37 -11.10
CA SER A 156 -13.02 18.35 -10.04
C SER A 156 -12.55 17.77 -8.71
N PRO A 157 -12.31 18.59 -7.67
CA PRO A 157 -12.07 18.08 -6.32
C PRO A 157 -13.23 17.20 -5.85
N ALA A 158 -12.92 16.19 -5.04
CA ALA A 158 -13.91 15.31 -4.44
C ALA A 158 -14.78 16.09 -3.45
N GLU A 159 -16.10 15.96 -3.54
CA GLU A 159 -17.03 16.55 -2.53
C GLU A 159 -16.83 15.93 -1.14
N ASN A 160 -16.51 14.63 -1.09
CA ASN A 160 -16.30 13.88 0.14
C ASN A 160 -14.96 13.14 0.07
N PRO A 161 -13.83 13.83 0.28
CA PRO A 161 -12.51 13.22 0.25
C PRO A 161 -12.38 12.11 1.30
N TYR A 162 -11.49 11.16 1.05
CA TYR A 162 -11.18 10.09 1.99
C TYR A 162 -10.75 10.69 3.35
N GLY A 163 -11.26 10.14 4.44
CA GLY A 163 -11.03 10.66 5.79
C GLY A 163 -11.90 11.83 6.20
N LYS A 164 -12.71 12.41 5.29
CA LYS A 164 -13.65 13.51 5.60
C LYS A 164 -15.09 13.07 5.33
N GLY A 165 -16.01 13.47 6.21
CA GLY A 165 -17.45 13.20 6.06
C GLY A 165 -17.92 11.86 6.63
N ALA A 166 -19.21 11.52 6.36
CA ALA A 166 -19.89 10.35 6.94
C ALA A 166 -19.58 9.01 6.23
N ARG A 167 -18.82 9.01 5.15
CA ARG A 167 -18.44 7.80 4.40
C ARG A 167 -17.24 7.17 5.05
N GLY A 168 -17.40 5.96 5.58
CA GLY A 168 -16.40 5.24 6.37
C GLY A 168 -15.07 5.03 5.66
N SER A 169 -14.11 5.90 5.94
CA SER A 169 -12.73 5.80 5.48
C SER A 169 -11.95 4.95 6.47
N LYS A 170 -12.01 3.62 6.31
CA LYS A 170 -11.53 2.65 7.29
C LYS A 170 -10.02 2.73 7.56
N TYR A 171 -9.25 3.24 6.61
CA TYR A 171 -7.79 3.15 6.63
C TYR A 171 -7.11 4.51 6.64
N GLN A 172 -7.84 5.60 6.92
CA GLN A 172 -7.24 6.92 7.07
C GLN A 172 -6.30 6.96 8.27
N GLY A 173 -5.10 7.50 8.07
CA GLY A 173 -4.09 7.61 9.12
C GLY A 173 -3.43 6.28 9.50
N GLN A 174 -3.64 5.20 8.73
CA GLN A 174 -3.03 3.90 9.03
C GLN A 174 -1.50 3.97 9.02
N ARG A 175 -0.89 3.20 9.94
CA ARG A 175 0.57 3.07 10.08
C ARG A 175 0.95 1.60 10.01
N GLY A 176 1.88 1.29 9.11
CA GLY A 176 2.28 -0.09 8.84
C GLY A 176 1.17 -0.93 8.20
N PRO A 177 1.37 -2.25 8.06
CA PRO A 177 0.41 -3.15 7.44
C PRO A 177 -0.82 -3.31 8.33
N THR A 178 -1.98 -2.89 7.83
CA THR A 178 -3.26 -2.89 8.57
C THR A 178 -4.12 -4.06 8.13
N PRO A 179 -4.67 -4.88 9.05
CA PRO A 179 -5.56 -5.98 8.70
C PRO A 179 -6.90 -5.45 8.16
N SER A 180 -7.66 -6.36 7.52
CA SER A 180 -8.97 -6.01 6.96
C SER A 180 -9.94 -5.53 8.03
N ARG A 181 -10.62 -4.42 7.77
CA ARG A 181 -11.73 -3.88 8.55
C ARG A 181 -13.06 -4.03 7.81
N TYR A 182 -13.18 -5.04 6.97
CA TYR A 182 -14.38 -5.22 6.16
C TYR A 182 -15.63 -5.49 7.01
N PHE A 183 -15.48 -6.14 8.16
CA PHE A 183 -16.55 -6.43 9.11
C PHE A 183 -17.28 -5.19 9.62
N GLU A 184 -16.63 -4.01 9.65
CA GLU A 184 -17.26 -2.75 10.04
C GLU A 184 -18.47 -2.37 9.16
N ASN A 185 -18.57 -2.91 7.94
CA ASN A 185 -19.75 -2.72 7.07
C ASN A 185 -21.02 -3.38 7.64
N PHE A 186 -20.89 -4.29 8.59
CA PHE A 186 -22.00 -5.04 9.20
C PHE A 186 -22.32 -4.59 10.64
N LEU A 187 -21.59 -3.60 11.17
CA LEU A 187 -21.81 -3.06 12.52
C LEU A 187 -22.90 -1.96 12.58
N LYS A 188 -23.64 -1.75 11.49
CA LYS A 188 -24.71 -0.74 11.40
C LYS A 188 -26.05 -1.31 11.77
#